data_3c42608bdae9a68a64aa4a005c0849bf
#
_entry.id   3c42608bdae9a68a64aa4a005c0849bf
#
_cell.length_a   1.000
_cell.length_b   1.000
_cell.length_c   1.000
_cell.angle_alpha   90.00
_cell.angle_beta   90.00
_cell.angle_gamma   90.00
#
_symmetry.space_group_name_H-M   'P 1'
#
loop_
_entity.id
_entity.type
_entity.pdbx_description
1 polymer ?
#
loop_
_entity_poly.entity_id
_entity_poly.type
_entity_poly.pdbx_seq_one_letter_code
_entity_poly.pdbx_strand_id
1 'polypeptide(L)'
;MNIKSKNTQEVMKKEWLYAVGLVCLVSACTGTPQSSADDELCSIDVAGAMEKPAELKLSELGSDVRYVPLETTDSCLVGGSPNILLLDKEIVVFSRQTCFIFDKESGKFLSKVGHLGDDPEAYSTAAPTYNDVNGLLYFMRRPGKLQKYDLQGNYRGGVTIPTPPDSPSDFSFTDSVIIGRYGNIVGDNGRALLLFNETG
;
A
#
# COMPACT_ATOMS: atom_id res chain seq x y z
N MET A 1 13.11 86.30 -8.14
CA MET A 1 14.21 85.31 -8.12
C MET A 1 13.82 84.18 -7.19
N ASN A 2 13.17 83.11 -7.69
CA ASN A 2 12.97 81.83 -6.94
C ASN A 2 12.32 80.77 -7.77
N ILE A 3 12.77 80.52 -8.98
CA ILE A 3 12.20 79.43 -9.83
C ILE A 3 13.14 78.19 -9.94
N LYS A 4 14.44 78.34 -9.57
CA LYS A 4 15.39 77.21 -9.67
C LYS A 4 15.36 76.18 -8.50
N SER A 5 14.80 76.55 -7.34
CA SER A 5 14.80 75.70 -6.15
C SER A 5 13.68 74.64 -6.14
N LYS A 6 12.54 74.86 -6.79
CA LYS A 6 11.42 73.89 -6.81
C LYS A 6 11.65 72.69 -7.75
N ASN A 7 12.38 72.94 -8.84
CA ASN A 7 12.58 71.90 -9.84
C ASN A 7 13.58 70.82 -9.37
N THR A 8 14.55 71.16 -8.55
CA THR A 8 15.54 70.21 -8.03
C THR A 8 14.98 69.31 -6.93
N GLN A 9 14.02 69.84 -6.16
CA GLN A 9 13.33 69.00 -5.14
C GLN A 9 12.36 67.98 -5.72
N GLU A 10 11.70 68.32 -6.81
CA GLU A 10 10.78 67.39 -7.49
C GLU A 10 11.54 66.26 -8.22
N VAL A 11 12.68 66.61 -8.84
CA VAL A 11 13.52 65.62 -9.52
C VAL A 11 14.12 64.63 -8.50
N MET A 12 14.63 65.12 -7.37
CA MET A 12 15.16 64.26 -6.31
C MET A 12 14.10 63.34 -5.68
N LYS A 13 12.85 63.79 -5.52
CA LYS A 13 11.76 62.95 -5.04
C LYS A 13 11.38 61.84 -6.04
N LYS A 14 11.47 62.14 -7.33
CA LYS A 14 11.18 61.20 -8.38
C LYS A 14 12.22 60.08 -8.50
N GLU A 15 13.51 60.47 -8.42
CA GLU A 15 14.65 59.54 -8.43
C GLU A 15 14.62 58.58 -7.19
N TRP A 16 14.24 59.13 -6.03
CA TRP A 16 14.15 58.33 -4.80
C TRP A 16 12.97 57.34 -4.83
N LEU A 17 11.86 57.71 -5.45
CA LEU A 17 10.73 56.84 -5.68
C LEU A 17 11.06 55.65 -6.63
N TYR A 18 11.88 55.91 -7.66
CA TYR A 18 12.35 54.81 -8.54
C TYR A 18 13.38 53.91 -7.85
N ALA A 19 14.26 54.48 -7.01
CA ALA A 19 15.21 53.71 -6.22
C ALA A 19 14.53 52.79 -5.18
N VAL A 20 13.49 53.31 -4.49
CA VAL A 20 12.70 52.48 -3.54
C VAL A 20 11.85 51.42 -4.26
N GLY A 21 11.30 51.75 -5.43
CA GLY A 21 10.56 50.78 -6.26
C GLY A 21 11.46 49.66 -6.78
N LEU A 22 12.70 49.94 -7.14
CA LEU A 22 13.64 48.93 -7.65
C LEU A 22 14.13 48.00 -6.53
N VAL A 23 14.32 48.51 -5.29
CA VAL A 23 14.70 47.67 -4.14
C VAL A 23 13.58 46.72 -3.72
N CYS A 24 12.30 47.09 -3.88
CA CYS A 24 11.18 46.18 -3.59
C CYS A 24 11.02 45.05 -4.62
N LEU A 25 11.54 45.21 -5.82
CA LEU A 25 11.42 44.16 -6.87
C LEU A 25 12.47 43.05 -6.74
N VAL A 26 13.58 43.27 -6.03
CA VAL A 26 14.58 42.21 -5.78
C VAL A 26 14.32 41.40 -4.51
N SER A 27 13.38 41.82 -3.66
CA SER A 27 13.04 41.07 -2.43
C SER A 27 11.99 39.98 -2.62
N ALA A 28 11.47 39.79 -3.84
CA ALA A 28 10.41 38.79 -4.13
C ALA A 28 10.93 37.41 -4.59
N CYS A 29 12.25 37.20 -4.62
CA CYS A 29 12.85 35.94 -5.09
C CYS A 29 13.73 35.19 -4.06
N THR A 30 13.52 35.44 -2.76
CA THR A 30 14.04 34.49 -1.75
C THR A 30 12.89 33.74 -1.11
N GLY A 31 12.05 33.08 -1.95
CA GLY A 31 11.34 31.91 -1.54
C GLY A 31 12.39 30.83 -1.35
N THR A 32 12.86 30.62 -0.13
CA THR A 32 13.45 29.36 0.26
C THR A 32 12.42 28.30 -0.17
N PRO A 33 12.78 27.29 -0.99
CA PRO A 33 11.92 26.15 -1.13
C PRO A 33 11.78 25.61 0.29
N GLN A 34 10.57 25.72 0.83
CA GLN A 34 10.19 24.98 2.02
C GLN A 34 10.35 23.52 1.58
N SER A 35 11.46 22.92 1.98
CA SER A 35 11.64 21.48 1.84
C SER A 35 10.46 20.90 2.62
N SER A 36 9.45 20.43 1.89
CA SER A 36 8.57 19.41 2.36
C SER A 36 9.48 18.40 3.04
N ALA A 37 9.16 18.03 4.29
CA ALA A 37 9.87 17.02 5.06
C ALA A 37 10.41 15.97 4.09
N ASP A 38 11.73 15.92 3.98
CA ASP A 38 12.40 14.86 3.26
C ASP A 38 11.88 13.56 3.90
N ASP A 39 10.96 12.89 3.24
CA ASP A 39 10.84 11.46 3.38
C ASP A 39 12.20 10.94 2.93
N GLU A 40 13.11 10.85 3.87
CA GLU A 40 14.45 10.31 3.67
C GLU A 40 14.23 8.86 3.25
N LEU A 41 14.28 8.64 1.94
CA LEU A 41 14.13 7.30 1.39
C LEU A 41 15.18 6.45 2.07
N CYS A 42 14.72 5.48 2.86
CA CYS A 42 15.59 4.55 3.55
C CYS A 42 16.43 3.82 2.49
N SER A 43 17.70 4.19 2.40
CA SER A 43 18.66 3.56 1.50
C SER A 43 19.32 2.41 2.22
N ILE A 44 19.19 1.20 1.68
CA ILE A 44 19.82 0.00 2.21
C ILE A 44 21.00 -0.34 1.31
N ASP A 45 22.23 -0.25 1.88
CA ASP A 45 23.45 -0.70 1.21
C ASP A 45 23.58 -2.22 1.31
N VAL A 46 22.95 -2.91 0.37
CA VAL A 46 22.98 -4.38 0.31
C VAL A 46 24.38 -4.90 0.01
N ALA A 47 25.13 -4.22 -0.86
CA ALA A 47 26.47 -4.66 -1.24
C ALA A 47 27.43 -4.59 -0.05
N GLY A 48 27.46 -3.47 0.67
CA GLY A 48 28.28 -3.31 1.87
C GLY A 48 27.88 -4.25 3.01
N ALA A 49 26.57 -4.54 3.14
CA ALA A 49 26.08 -5.49 4.14
C ALA A 49 26.51 -6.94 3.84
N MET A 50 26.59 -7.34 2.57
CA MET A 50 27.05 -8.67 2.17
C MET A 50 28.54 -8.90 2.45
N GLU A 51 29.36 -7.84 2.47
CA GLU A 51 30.79 -7.95 2.79
C GLU A 51 31.06 -8.20 4.28
N LYS A 52 30.07 -7.86 5.13
CA LYS A 52 30.19 -7.99 6.60
C LYS A 52 28.94 -8.68 7.17
N PRO A 53 28.76 -9.98 6.90
CA PRO A 53 27.63 -10.72 7.46
C PRO A 53 27.71 -10.73 8.98
N ALA A 54 26.63 -10.33 9.64
CA ALA A 54 26.49 -10.41 11.10
C ALA A 54 25.56 -11.57 11.46
N GLU A 55 25.89 -12.28 12.56
CA GLU A 55 24.95 -13.24 13.14
C GLU A 55 23.84 -12.46 13.87
N LEU A 56 22.60 -12.60 13.39
CA LEU A 56 21.42 -12.04 14.03
C LEU A 56 20.88 -13.04 15.05
N LYS A 57 20.83 -12.66 16.31
CA LYS A 57 20.23 -13.49 17.36
C LYS A 57 18.72 -13.25 17.41
N LEU A 58 17.96 -14.31 17.68
CA LEU A 58 16.50 -14.19 17.81
C LEU A 58 16.09 -13.18 18.90
N SER A 59 16.90 -13.03 19.96
CA SER A 59 16.69 -12.05 21.02
C SER A 59 16.85 -10.58 20.58
N GLU A 60 17.44 -10.34 19.41
CA GLU A 60 17.56 -8.99 18.81
C GLU A 60 16.31 -8.64 17.97
N LEU A 61 15.55 -9.66 17.55
CA LEU A 61 14.33 -9.53 16.79
C LEU A 61 13.07 -9.45 17.65
N GLY A 62 13.10 -10.02 18.85
CA GLY A 62 11.95 -10.05 19.73
C GLY A 62 12.32 -10.41 21.17
N SER A 63 11.50 -9.97 22.11
CA SER A 63 11.67 -10.20 23.55
C SER A 63 11.01 -11.49 24.04
N ASP A 64 10.11 -12.06 23.24
CA ASP A 64 9.34 -13.25 23.63
C ASP A 64 8.96 -14.10 22.41
N VAL A 65 8.75 -15.39 22.65
CA VAL A 65 8.27 -16.38 21.66
C VAL A 65 7.05 -17.06 22.23
N ARG A 66 5.94 -16.94 21.48
CA ARG A 66 4.69 -17.57 21.85
C ARG A 66 4.27 -18.60 20.82
N TYR A 67 3.83 -19.76 21.27
CA TYR A 67 3.25 -20.81 20.46
C TYR A 67 1.72 -20.78 20.57
N VAL A 68 1.03 -20.71 19.45
CA VAL A 68 -0.43 -20.78 19.39
C VAL A 68 -0.82 -22.07 18.65
N PRO A 69 -1.26 -23.13 19.38
CA PRO A 69 -1.74 -24.34 18.74
C PRO A 69 -3.07 -24.07 18.05
N LEU A 70 -3.15 -24.29 16.75
CA LEU A 70 -4.41 -24.12 16.01
C LEU A 70 -5.31 -25.34 16.23
N GLU A 71 -6.61 -25.07 16.41
CA GLU A 71 -7.61 -26.12 16.48
C GLU A 71 -7.60 -26.96 15.21
N THR A 72 -7.63 -28.30 15.39
CA THR A 72 -7.58 -29.26 14.28
C THR A 72 -8.76 -30.20 14.40
N THR A 73 -9.72 -30.03 13.49
CA THR A 73 -10.90 -30.88 13.35
C THR A 73 -11.15 -31.17 11.87
N ASP A 74 -12.10 -32.03 11.56
CA ASP A 74 -12.50 -32.30 10.18
C ASP A 74 -12.99 -31.05 9.44
N SER A 75 -13.44 -30.03 10.17
CA SER A 75 -13.93 -28.76 9.61
C SER A 75 -12.83 -27.74 9.33
N CYS A 76 -11.67 -27.87 9.98
CA CYS A 76 -10.57 -26.90 9.89
C CYS A 76 -9.20 -27.57 9.77
N LEU A 77 -9.14 -28.68 9.03
CA LEU A 77 -7.89 -29.36 8.76
C LEU A 77 -7.02 -28.53 7.78
N VAL A 78 -5.90 -28.04 8.28
CA VAL A 78 -4.95 -27.27 7.49
C VAL A 78 -4.16 -28.21 6.60
N GLY A 79 -4.20 -27.95 5.29
CA GLY A 79 -3.43 -28.71 4.29
C GLY A 79 -1.93 -28.48 4.34
N GLY A 80 -1.18 -29.23 3.55
CA GLY A 80 0.28 -29.07 3.46
C GLY A 80 0.69 -27.70 2.89
N SER A 81 1.83 -27.18 3.37
CA SER A 81 2.43 -25.90 2.95
C SER A 81 1.46 -24.71 3.06
N PRO A 82 0.88 -24.45 4.23
CA PRO A 82 0.02 -23.30 4.42
C PRO A 82 0.80 -21.99 4.38
N ASN A 83 0.14 -20.94 3.93
CA ASN A 83 0.57 -19.55 4.14
C ASN A 83 -0.21 -18.96 5.31
N ILE A 84 0.41 -18.02 6.00
CA ILE A 84 -0.16 -17.41 7.19
C ILE A 84 -0.15 -15.89 7.00
N LEU A 85 -1.29 -15.25 7.30
CA LEU A 85 -1.42 -13.82 7.43
C LEU A 85 -1.85 -13.51 8.86
N LEU A 86 -1.05 -12.72 9.57
CA LEU A 86 -1.33 -12.31 10.95
C LEU A 86 -2.05 -10.97 10.92
N LEU A 87 -3.26 -10.92 11.47
CA LEU A 87 -4.03 -9.71 11.71
C LEU A 87 -3.95 -9.32 13.21
N ASP A 88 -4.67 -8.30 13.60
CA ASP A 88 -4.63 -7.83 15.00
C ASP A 88 -5.15 -8.90 15.97
N LYS A 89 -6.28 -9.51 15.66
CA LYS A 89 -6.97 -10.50 16.51
C LYS A 89 -7.10 -11.88 15.89
N GLU A 90 -6.83 -12.01 14.60
CA GLU A 90 -7.05 -13.24 13.85
C GLU A 90 -5.75 -13.74 13.21
N ILE A 91 -5.71 -15.04 12.97
CA ILE A 91 -4.74 -15.72 12.13
C ILE A 91 -5.49 -16.24 10.91
N VAL A 92 -5.15 -15.75 9.74
CA VAL A 92 -5.65 -16.28 8.46
C VAL A 92 -4.68 -17.34 7.97
N VAL A 93 -5.15 -18.56 7.85
CA VAL A 93 -4.35 -19.69 7.35
C VAL A 93 -4.95 -20.15 6.02
N PHE A 94 -4.15 -20.09 4.97
CA PHE A 94 -4.64 -20.45 3.65
C PHE A 94 -3.67 -21.35 2.90
N SER A 95 -4.24 -22.24 2.11
CA SER A 95 -3.54 -23.13 1.19
C SER A 95 -4.10 -22.93 -0.22
N ARG A 96 -3.74 -23.80 -1.16
CA ARG A 96 -4.30 -23.72 -2.52
C ARG A 96 -5.83 -23.91 -2.58
N GLN A 97 -6.42 -24.59 -1.61
CA GLN A 97 -7.81 -25.02 -1.64
C GLN A 97 -8.70 -24.41 -0.56
N THR A 98 -8.12 -24.02 0.55
CA THR A 98 -8.89 -23.58 1.72
C THR A 98 -8.30 -22.31 2.34
N CYS A 99 -9.18 -21.50 2.90
CA CYS A 99 -8.82 -20.35 3.74
C CYS A 99 -9.62 -20.44 5.04
N PHE A 100 -8.92 -20.45 6.17
CA PHE A 100 -9.47 -20.55 7.51
C PHE A 100 -9.06 -19.36 8.35
N ILE A 101 -9.94 -18.96 9.23
CA ILE A 101 -9.70 -17.91 10.24
C ILE A 101 -9.66 -18.55 11.62
N PHE A 102 -8.64 -18.22 12.38
CA PHE A 102 -8.47 -18.65 13.78
C PHE A 102 -8.33 -17.44 14.67
N ASP A 103 -8.77 -17.57 15.90
CA ASP A 103 -8.51 -16.57 16.96
C ASP A 103 -7.02 -16.58 17.32
N LYS A 104 -6.39 -15.41 17.31
CA LYS A 104 -4.93 -15.26 17.50
C LYS A 104 -4.48 -15.59 18.92
N GLU A 105 -5.37 -15.44 19.90
CA GLU A 105 -5.03 -15.70 21.30
C GLU A 105 -5.14 -17.18 21.66
N SER A 106 -6.21 -17.81 21.26
CA SER A 106 -6.54 -19.17 21.65
C SER A 106 -6.24 -20.23 20.59
N GLY A 107 -6.04 -19.82 19.35
CA GLY A 107 -5.92 -20.73 18.21
C GLY A 107 -7.22 -21.43 17.82
N LYS A 108 -8.38 -21.03 18.39
CA LYS A 108 -9.67 -21.61 18.07
C LYS A 108 -10.11 -21.27 16.65
N PHE A 109 -10.69 -22.23 15.96
CA PHE A 109 -11.30 -22.02 14.65
C PHE A 109 -12.51 -21.08 14.75
N LEU A 110 -12.54 -20.07 13.88
CA LEU A 110 -13.61 -19.08 13.81
C LEU A 110 -14.49 -19.30 12.57
N SER A 111 -13.87 -19.39 11.40
CA SER A 111 -14.61 -19.49 10.15
C SER A 111 -13.79 -20.09 9.01
N LYS A 112 -14.48 -20.60 8.00
CA LYS A 112 -13.96 -20.89 6.68
C LYS A 112 -14.40 -19.79 5.72
N VAL A 113 -13.48 -19.27 4.92
CA VAL A 113 -13.77 -18.18 4.00
C VAL A 113 -13.96 -18.69 2.60
N GLY A 114 -15.16 -18.56 2.07
CA GLY A 114 -15.52 -18.90 0.71
C GLY A 114 -15.16 -20.33 0.29
N HIS A 115 -15.04 -20.56 -1.00
CA HIS A 115 -14.70 -21.86 -1.59
C HIS A 115 -14.16 -21.72 -3.02
N LEU A 116 -13.48 -22.75 -3.48
CA LEU A 116 -13.13 -22.93 -4.88
C LEU A 116 -14.33 -23.40 -5.68
N GLY A 117 -14.53 -22.87 -6.88
CA GLY A 117 -15.62 -23.31 -7.75
C GLY A 117 -15.89 -22.36 -8.90
N ASP A 118 -16.98 -22.66 -9.64
CA ASP A 118 -17.42 -21.93 -10.80
C ASP A 118 -18.67 -21.06 -10.54
N ASP A 119 -19.28 -21.18 -9.37
CA ASP A 119 -20.44 -20.39 -9.00
C ASP A 119 -20.07 -18.90 -8.82
N PRO A 120 -21.05 -17.98 -8.81
CA PRO A 120 -20.80 -16.55 -8.79
C PRO A 120 -20.00 -16.02 -7.59
N GLU A 121 -20.03 -16.72 -6.48
CA GLU A 121 -19.35 -16.34 -5.25
C GLU A 121 -17.98 -17.01 -5.09
N ALA A 122 -17.70 -18.08 -5.81
CA ALA A 122 -16.46 -18.83 -5.72
C ALA A 122 -15.23 -18.02 -6.17
N TYR A 123 -14.07 -18.41 -5.68
CA TYR A 123 -12.78 -17.89 -6.14
C TYR A 123 -11.99 -19.00 -6.88
N SER A 124 -10.98 -18.59 -7.66
CA SER A 124 -10.14 -19.54 -8.42
C SER A 124 -8.95 -20.05 -7.61
N THR A 125 -8.55 -19.34 -6.56
CA THR A 125 -7.41 -19.69 -5.69
C THR A 125 -7.69 -19.18 -4.29
N ALA A 126 -7.49 -20.01 -3.28
CA ALA A 126 -7.68 -19.67 -1.88
C ALA A 126 -6.46 -18.89 -1.31
N ALA A 127 -5.99 -17.90 -2.03
CA ALA A 127 -4.89 -17.03 -1.63
C ALA A 127 -5.41 -15.58 -1.54
N PRO A 128 -5.85 -15.13 -0.37
CA PRO A 128 -6.39 -13.79 -0.20
C PRO A 128 -5.30 -12.74 -0.08
N THR A 129 -5.67 -11.51 -0.47
CA THR A 129 -5.02 -10.28 -0.02
C THR A 129 -5.96 -9.58 0.95
N TYR A 130 -5.45 -9.19 2.11
CA TYR A 130 -6.23 -8.45 3.10
C TYR A 130 -6.16 -6.95 2.81
N ASN A 131 -7.32 -6.31 2.85
CA ASN A 131 -7.43 -4.86 2.79
C ASN A 131 -7.70 -4.35 4.21
N ASP A 132 -6.70 -3.74 4.82
CA ASP A 132 -6.75 -3.21 6.19
C ASP A 132 -7.66 -1.97 6.32
N VAL A 133 -7.92 -1.26 5.22
CA VAL A 133 -8.81 -0.10 5.20
C VAL A 133 -10.27 -0.49 5.46
N ASN A 134 -10.74 -1.59 4.86
CA ASN A 134 -12.13 -2.03 4.98
C ASN A 134 -12.32 -3.36 5.71
N GLY A 135 -11.23 -4.02 6.13
CA GLY A 135 -11.28 -5.28 6.88
C GLY A 135 -11.72 -6.49 6.06
N LEU A 136 -11.60 -6.45 4.74
CA LEU A 136 -12.04 -7.52 3.86
C LEU A 136 -10.87 -8.31 3.26
N LEU A 137 -11.13 -9.57 2.97
CA LEU A 137 -10.25 -10.46 2.22
C LEU A 137 -10.68 -10.48 0.76
N TYR A 138 -9.72 -10.25 -0.14
CA TYR A 138 -9.93 -10.22 -1.58
C TYR A 138 -9.28 -11.44 -2.22
N PHE A 139 -10.07 -12.21 -2.95
CA PHE A 139 -9.64 -13.42 -3.63
C PHE A 139 -9.76 -13.28 -5.14
N MET A 140 -8.76 -13.74 -5.85
CA MET A 140 -8.81 -13.77 -7.31
C MET A 140 -9.84 -14.77 -7.81
N ARG A 141 -10.74 -14.31 -8.67
CA ARG A 141 -11.58 -15.12 -9.53
C ARG A 141 -11.25 -14.86 -10.99
N ARG A 142 -10.75 -15.86 -11.66
CA ARG A 142 -10.44 -15.75 -13.09
C ARG A 142 -11.69 -15.95 -13.94
N PRO A 143 -11.80 -15.24 -15.11
CA PRO A 143 -10.93 -14.14 -15.51
C PRO A 143 -11.39 -12.80 -14.88
N GLY A 144 -10.46 -11.99 -14.41
CA GLY A 144 -10.69 -10.57 -14.20
C GLY A 144 -11.65 -10.13 -13.10
N LYS A 145 -11.78 -10.88 -11.99
CA LYS A 145 -12.57 -10.45 -10.83
C LYS A 145 -11.83 -10.65 -9.52
N LEU A 146 -12.12 -9.81 -8.54
CA LEU A 146 -11.79 -10.00 -7.14
C LEU A 146 -13.07 -10.24 -6.35
N GLN A 147 -13.15 -11.37 -5.65
CA GLN A 147 -14.25 -11.68 -4.74
C GLN A 147 -13.91 -11.19 -3.35
N LYS A 148 -14.86 -10.54 -2.66
CA LYS A 148 -14.69 -9.96 -1.34
C LYS A 148 -15.41 -10.80 -0.29
N TYR A 149 -14.73 -11.04 0.84
CA TYR A 149 -15.30 -11.73 2.00
C TYR A 149 -14.91 -11.03 3.29
N ASP A 150 -15.78 -11.09 4.29
CA ASP A 150 -15.39 -10.68 5.64
C ASP A 150 -14.68 -11.82 6.38
N LEU A 151 -14.17 -11.51 7.58
CA LEU A 151 -13.49 -12.50 8.43
C LEU A 151 -14.43 -13.56 9.02
N GLN A 152 -15.74 -13.39 8.92
CA GLN A 152 -16.77 -14.38 9.27
C GLN A 152 -17.06 -15.34 8.12
N GLY A 153 -16.45 -15.13 6.95
CA GLY A 153 -16.63 -15.95 5.76
C GLY A 153 -17.80 -15.55 4.87
N ASN A 154 -18.50 -14.46 5.16
CA ASN A 154 -19.62 -14.00 4.35
C ASN A 154 -19.13 -13.30 3.08
N TYR A 155 -19.75 -13.61 1.95
CA TYR A 155 -19.51 -12.94 0.68
C TYR A 155 -19.98 -11.48 0.71
N ARG A 156 -19.15 -10.57 0.24
CA ARG A 156 -19.36 -9.11 0.24
C ARG A 156 -19.34 -8.50 -1.15
N GLY A 157 -19.63 -9.30 -2.17
CA GLY A 157 -19.62 -8.85 -3.55
C GLY A 157 -18.28 -9.03 -4.24
N GLY A 158 -18.19 -8.56 -5.47
CA GLY A 158 -16.98 -8.65 -6.27
C GLY A 158 -16.65 -7.34 -6.97
N VAL A 159 -15.38 -7.20 -7.34
CA VAL A 159 -14.86 -6.08 -8.14
C VAL A 159 -14.40 -6.62 -9.48
N THR A 160 -14.77 -5.96 -10.58
CA THR A 160 -14.27 -6.31 -11.90
C THR A 160 -12.94 -5.61 -12.15
N ILE A 161 -11.94 -6.37 -12.56
CA ILE A 161 -10.64 -5.83 -12.96
C ILE A 161 -10.76 -5.29 -14.39
N PRO A 162 -10.45 -4.01 -14.65
CA PRO A 162 -10.78 -3.34 -15.91
C PRO A 162 -9.97 -3.77 -17.14
N THR A 163 -8.99 -4.66 -17.01
CA THR A 163 -8.09 -5.02 -18.13
C THR A 163 -7.98 -6.53 -18.38
N PRO A 164 -8.94 -7.17 -19.04
CA PRO A 164 -8.74 -8.50 -19.63
C PRO A 164 -7.82 -8.41 -20.87
N PRO A 165 -7.11 -9.50 -21.29
CA PRO A 165 -7.21 -10.85 -20.72
C PRO A 165 -6.26 -11.10 -19.55
N ASP A 166 -5.25 -10.25 -19.33
CA ASP A 166 -4.22 -10.48 -18.32
C ASP A 166 -4.67 -9.92 -16.97
N SER A 167 -4.69 -10.77 -15.97
CA SER A 167 -4.97 -10.37 -14.60
C SER A 167 -3.68 -10.10 -13.83
N PRO A 168 -3.63 -9.07 -12.98
CA PRO A 168 -2.52 -8.87 -12.05
C PRO A 168 -2.25 -10.13 -11.22
N SER A 169 -1.02 -10.34 -10.85
CA SER A 169 -0.60 -11.49 -10.04
C SER A 169 -0.78 -11.25 -8.55
N ASP A 170 -0.85 -9.98 -8.16
CA ASP A 170 -0.90 -9.55 -6.76
C ASP A 170 -1.61 -8.21 -6.62
N PHE A 171 -2.13 -7.89 -5.44
CA PHE A 171 -2.89 -6.67 -5.17
C PHE A 171 -2.44 -6.01 -3.87
N SER A 172 -2.51 -4.68 -3.87
CA SER A 172 -2.39 -3.83 -2.69
C SER A 172 -3.53 -2.83 -2.66
N PHE A 173 -3.84 -2.28 -1.51
CA PHE A 173 -4.99 -1.40 -1.32
C PHE A 173 -4.56 -0.10 -0.67
N THR A 174 -5.23 0.99 -1.07
CA THR A 174 -5.27 2.27 -0.37
C THR A 174 -6.72 2.61 -0.09
N ASP A 175 -6.99 3.77 0.52
CA ASP A 175 -8.35 4.20 0.88
C ASP A 175 -9.34 4.18 -0.30
N SER A 176 -8.87 4.41 -1.51
CA SER A 176 -9.74 4.57 -2.69
C SER A 176 -9.26 3.83 -3.93
N VAL A 177 -8.07 3.26 -3.91
CA VAL A 177 -7.42 2.65 -5.08
C VAL A 177 -6.99 1.24 -4.80
N ILE A 178 -7.29 0.35 -5.73
CA ILE A 178 -6.76 -1.01 -5.81
C ILE A 178 -5.57 -0.97 -6.78
N ILE A 179 -4.42 -1.44 -6.32
CA ILE A 179 -3.19 -1.48 -7.09
C ILE A 179 -2.92 -2.94 -7.46
N GLY A 180 -3.12 -3.28 -8.72
CA GLY A 180 -2.75 -4.58 -9.26
C GLY A 180 -1.33 -4.58 -9.79
N ARG A 181 -0.51 -5.55 -9.39
CA ARG A 181 0.85 -5.73 -9.86
C ARG A 181 0.93 -6.88 -10.85
N TYR A 182 1.50 -6.63 -12.02
CA TYR A 182 1.75 -7.66 -13.02
C TYR A 182 3.13 -8.32 -12.81
N GLY A 183 3.17 -9.62 -12.80
CA GLY A 183 4.42 -10.36 -12.89
C GLY A 183 4.98 -10.26 -14.31
N ASN A 184 6.27 -9.97 -14.44
CA ASN A 184 6.95 -9.91 -15.73
C ASN A 184 8.10 -10.92 -15.76
N ILE A 185 7.75 -12.20 -15.63
CA ILE A 185 8.73 -13.29 -15.51
C ILE A 185 9.52 -13.48 -16.80
N VAL A 186 8.91 -13.24 -17.95
CA VAL A 186 9.52 -13.45 -19.29
C VAL A 186 9.92 -12.14 -19.98
N GLY A 187 9.67 -10.99 -19.36
CA GLY A 187 10.14 -9.69 -19.86
C GLY A 187 9.30 -9.06 -20.99
N ASP A 188 8.20 -9.66 -21.38
CA ASP A 188 7.33 -9.23 -22.48
C ASP A 188 6.08 -8.45 -22.04
N ASN A 189 5.83 -8.34 -20.74
CA ASN A 189 4.71 -7.59 -20.22
C ASN A 189 5.04 -6.10 -20.12
N GLY A 190 4.45 -5.29 -20.98
CA GLY A 190 4.61 -3.83 -20.99
C GLY A 190 3.94 -3.11 -19.85
N ARG A 191 3.24 -3.82 -18.94
CA ARG A 191 2.52 -3.26 -17.80
C ARG A 191 3.15 -3.71 -16.50
N ALA A 192 3.47 -2.78 -15.62
CA ALA A 192 3.96 -3.07 -14.28
C ALA A 192 2.82 -3.00 -13.25
N LEU A 193 2.00 -1.97 -13.32
CA LEU A 193 0.93 -1.67 -12.37
C LEU A 193 -0.38 -1.36 -13.10
N LEU A 194 -1.48 -1.67 -12.42
CA LEU A 194 -2.82 -1.29 -12.77
C LEU A 194 -3.46 -0.61 -11.56
N LEU A 195 -3.95 0.61 -11.72
CA LEU A 195 -4.67 1.33 -10.68
C LEU A 195 -6.14 1.42 -11.08
N PHE A 196 -7.01 1.00 -10.19
CA PHE A 196 -8.47 1.06 -10.40
C PHE A 196 -9.19 1.18 -9.05
N ASN A 197 -10.47 1.42 -9.05
CA ASN A 197 -11.31 1.46 -7.85
C ASN A 197 -12.38 0.37 -7.88
N GLU A 198 -13.21 0.27 -6.83
CA GLU A 198 -14.26 -0.75 -6.75
C GLU A 198 -15.36 -0.62 -7.83
N THR A 199 -15.46 0.52 -8.46
CA THR A 199 -16.45 0.77 -9.53
C THR A 199 -15.90 0.53 -10.94
N GLY A 200 -14.61 0.29 -11.09
CA GLY A 200 -13.89 -0.03 -12.35
C GLY A 200 -13.13 1.14 -12.92
#